data_a884c1b2766254c1c337d285f07f795d
#
_entry.id   a884c1b2766254c1c337d285f07f795d
#
_cell.length_a   1.000
_cell.length_b   1.000
_cell.length_c   1.000
_cell.angle_alpha   90.00
_cell.angle_beta   90.00
_cell.angle_gamma   90.00
#
_symmetry.space_group_name_H-M   'P 1'
#
loop_
_entity.id
_entity.type
_entity.pdbx_description
1 polymer ?
#
loop_
_entity_poly.entity_id
_entity_poly.type
_entity_poly.pdbx_seq_one_letter_code
_entity_poly.pdbx_strand_id
1 'polypeptide(L)'
;QYGALLAGAWSLVSTGVATREQARKMFDSYNWQELRDDHDADESHGALSALMEAHVRVKGGIELTVYELVRAASGQETGLAEINEITADAILQRYGMKVKDEWLVLSNKSTELRRLMSGTTYEADYRGVLLRVEGADKNTNKPERFNGVQNKCIRIPLSAIDIARRQKQDEPAF
;
A
#
# COMPACT_ATOMS: atom_id res chain seq x y z
N GLN A 1 2.36 21.93 -9.45
CA GLN A 1 3.60 21.59 -8.70
C GLN A 1 4.83 21.58 -9.61
N TYR A 2 4.78 21.00 -10.81
CA TYR A 2 5.92 20.92 -11.74
C TYR A 2 6.44 22.28 -12.25
N GLY A 3 5.60 23.32 -12.32
CA GLY A 3 6.02 24.66 -12.73
C GLY A 3 7.08 25.28 -11.82
N ALA A 4 6.98 25.05 -10.50
CA ALA A 4 7.97 25.54 -9.54
C ALA A 4 9.32 24.82 -9.67
N LEU A 5 9.30 23.51 -9.93
CA LEU A 5 10.52 22.71 -10.16
C LEU A 5 11.24 23.15 -11.43
N LEU A 6 10.50 23.38 -12.53
CA LEU A 6 11.05 23.88 -13.79
C LEU A 6 11.62 25.29 -13.67
N ALA A 7 10.93 26.17 -12.91
CA ALA A 7 11.44 27.51 -12.63
C ALA A 7 12.73 27.47 -11.82
N GLY A 8 12.81 26.59 -10.82
CA GLY A 8 14.04 26.36 -10.04
C GLY A 8 15.18 25.82 -10.92
N ALA A 9 14.91 24.83 -11.75
CA ALA A 9 15.90 24.28 -12.69
C ALA A 9 16.40 25.33 -13.70
N TRP A 10 15.49 26.18 -14.21
CA TRP A 10 15.86 27.28 -15.09
C TRP A 10 16.78 28.28 -14.41
N SER A 11 16.51 28.64 -13.15
CA SER A 11 17.34 29.60 -12.40
C SER A 11 18.76 29.12 -12.11
N LEU A 12 19.01 27.82 -12.19
CA LEU A 12 20.37 27.24 -12.05
C LEU A 12 21.21 27.36 -13.32
N VAL A 13 20.58 27.46 -14.49
CA VAL A 13 21.26 27.47 -15.79
C VAL A 13 21.14 28.81 -16.53
N SER A 14 20.29 29.74 -16.08
CA SER A 14 20.05 31.01 -16.70
C SER A 14 19.62 32.06 -15.68
N THR A 15 20.14 33.31 -15.87
CA THR A 15 19.71 34.50 -15.12
C THR A 15 18.57 35.24 -15.79
N GLY A 16 18.18 34.82 -16.98
CA GLY A 16 17.11 35.46 -17.76
C GLY A 16 15.73 34.88 -17.47
N VAL A 17 14.69 35.64 -17.84
CA VAL A 17 13.32 35.16 -17.77
C VAL A 17 13.08 34.11 -18.87
N ALA A 18 12.58 32.94 -18.53
CA ALA A 18 12.25 31.92 -19.51
C ALA A 18 11.12 32.36 -20.42
N THR A 19 11.32 32.25 -21.72
CA THR A 19 10.22 32.43 -22.69
C THR A 19 9.28 31.21 -22.60
N ARG A 20 8.03 31.39 -23.04
CA ARG A 20 7.05 30.31 -23.10
C ARG A 20 7.53 29.12 -23.92
N GLU A 21 8.27 29.39 -25.00
CA GLU A 21 8.82 28.33 -25.87
C GLU A 21 9.94 27.55 -25.18
N GLN A 22 10.84 28.25 -24.49
CA GLN A 22 11.89 27.61 -23.69
C GLN A 22 11.32 26.76 -22.54
N ALA A 23 10.34 27.28 -21.83
CA ALA A 23 9.66 26.55 -20.77
C ALA A 23 8.96 25.28 -21.31
N ARG A 24 8.31 25.37 -22.48
CA ARG A 24 7.68 24.24 -23.13
C ARG A 24 8.71 23.20 -23.58
N LYS A 25 9.79 23.63 -24.23
CA LYS A 25 10.87 22.72 -24.65
C LYS A 25 11.51 21.99 -23.44
N MET A 26 11.69 22.70 -22.34
CA MET A 26 12.20 22.12 -21.09
C MET A 26 11.20 21.11 -20.51
N PHE A 27 9.91 21.46 -20.48
CA PHE A 27 8.87 20.53 -20.03
C PHE A 27 8.82 19.27 -20.89
N ASP A 28 8.86 19.40 -22.22
CA ASP A 28 8.80 18.29 -23.17
C ASP A 28 10.07 17.40 -23.15
N SER A 29 11.19 17.92 -22.61
CA SER A 29 12.45 17.15 -22.47
C SER A 29 12.49 16.18 -21.29
N TYR A 30 11.55 16.29 -20.35
CA TYR A 30 11.47 15.41 -19.19
C TYR A 30 10.48 14.26 -19.42
N ASN A 31 10.84 13.06 -18.98
CA ASN A 31 9.95 11.91 -18.97
C ASN A 31 9.05 11.96 -17.72
N TRP A 32 8.00 12.76 -17.78
CA TRP A 32 7.05 12.95 -16.67
C TRP A 32 6.30 11.65 -16.32
N GLN A 33 6.18 10.72 -17.24
CA GLN A 33 5.52 9.46 -16.99
C GLN A 33 6.37 8.60 -16.05
N GLU A 34 7.67 8.48 -16.33
CA GLU A 34 8.61 7.75 -15.48
C GLU A 34 8.64 8.30 -14.05
N LEU A 35 8.78 9.64 -13.90
CA LEU A 35 8.74 10.28 -12.58
C LEU A 35 7.43 10.06 -11.83
N ARG A 36 6.32 9.95 -12.55
CA ARG A 36 5.02 9.65 -11.95
C ARG A 36 4.93 8.20 -11.54
N ASP A 37 5.40 7.30 -12.38
CA ASP A 37 5.35 5.85 -12.12
C ASP A 37 6.22 5.50 -10.91
N ASP A 38 7.42 6.11 -10.76
CA ASP A 38 8.28 5.97 -9.59
C ASP A 38 7.59 6.49 -8.31
N HIS A 39 7.01 7.69 -8.37
CA HIS A 39 6.30 8.25 -7.22
C HIS A 39 5.08 7.42 -6.82
N ASP A 40 4.31 6.94 -7.79
CA ASP A 40 3.15 6.07 -7.54
C ASP A 40 3.57 4.72 -6.95
N ALA A 41 4.74 4.18 -7.35
CA ALA A 41 5.30 2.96 -6.78
C ALA A 41 5.71 3.17 -5.32
N ASP A 42 6.46 4.24 -5.01
CA ASP A 42 6.88 4.57 -3.64
C ASP A 42 5.68 4.78 -2.73
N GLU A 43 4.65 5.53 -3.19
CA GLU A 43 3.44 5.78 -2.44
C GLU A 43 2.67 4.48 -2.15
N SER A 44 2.56 3.59 -3.14
CA SER A 44 1.84 2.33 -2.99
C SER A 44 2.56 1.35 -2.05
N HIS A 45 3.88 1.29 -2.10
CA HIS A 45 4.70 0.51 -1.17
C HIS A 45 4.60 1.08 0.25
N GLY A 46 4.66 2.39 0.41
CA GLY A 46 4.48 3.05 1.71
C GLY A 46 3.13 2.75 2.34
N ALA A 47 2.05 2.79 1.55
CA ALA A 47 0.71 2.45 2.02
C ALA A 47 0.58 0.97 2.41
N LEU A 48 1.18 0.07 1.64
CA LEU A 48 1.20 -1.36 1.94
C LEU A 48 2.00 -1.64 3.21
N SER A 49 3.17 -1.02 3.38
CA SER A 49 3.97 -1.13 4.61
C SER A 49 3.22 -0.63 5.83
N ALA A 50 2.56 0.53 5.73
CA ALA A 50 1.76 1.09 6.82
C ALA A 50 0.63 0.14 7.23
N LEU A 51 -0.04 -0.50 6.25
CA LEU A 51 -1.06 -1.51 6.53
C LEU A 51 -0.46 -2.74 7.22
N MET A 52 0.68 -3.24 6.74
CA MET A 52 1.32 -4.44 7.30
C MET A 52 1.82 -4.23 8.73
N GLU A 53 2.23 -3.03 9.08
CA GLU A 53 2.71 -2.65 10.42
C GLU A 53 1.57 -2.28 11.38
N ALA A 54 0.36 -2.08 10.89
CA ALA A 54 -0.77 -1.77 11.74
C ALA A 54 -0.99 -2.88 12.77
N HIS A 55 -1.19 -2.47 14.02
CA HIS A 55 -1.40 -3.39 15.13
C HIS A 55 -2.87 -3.74 15.28
N VAL A 56 -3.10 -5.02 15.47
CA VAL A 56 -4.41 -5.62 15.65
C VAL A 56 -4.45 -6.29 17.02
N ARG A 57 -5.43 -5.91 17.82
CA ARG A 57 -5.63 -6.53 19.13
C ARG A 57 -6.34 -7.87 19.00
N VAL A 58 -5.72 -8.93 19.47
CA VAL A 58 -6.26 -10.28 19.49
C VAL A 58 -6.77 -10.66 20.88
N LYS A 59 -7.43 -11.82 20.96
CA LYS A 59 -7.97 -12.34 22.23
C LYS A 59 -6.83 -12.55 23.24
N GLY A 60 -7.03 -12.10 24.48
CA GLY A 60 -5.97 -12.17 25.50
C GLY A 60 -5.15 -10.88 25.66
N GLY A 61 -5.46 -9.82 24.92
CA GLY A 61 -4.78 -8.53 25.03
C GLY A 61 -3.43 -8.47 24.27
N ILE A 62 -3.10 -9.49 23.53
CA ILE A 62 -1.90 -9.54 22.68
C ILE A 62 -2.14 -8.64 21.47
N GLU A 63 -1.15 -7.85 21.08
CA GLU A 63 -1.16 -7.07 19.86
C GLU A 63 -0.22 -7.70 18.84
N LEU A 64 -0.74 -7.93 17.63
CA LEU A 64 0.01 -8.46 16.50
C LEU A 64 -0.08 -7.50 15.32
N THR A 65 0.94 -7.50 14.51
CA THR A 65 0.91 -6.76 13.25
C THR A 65 0.02 -7.50 12.22
N VAL A 66 -0.54 -6.74 11.29
CA VAL A 66 -1.27 -7.34 10.14
C VAL A 66 -0.36 -8.30 9.38
N TYR A 67 0.93 -7.97 9.26
CA TYR A 67 1.92 -8.83 8.61
C TYR A 67 2.03 -10.22 9.27
N GLU A 68 2.15 -10.27 10.59
CA GLU A 68 2.21 -11.54 11.34
C GLU A 68 0.96 -12.38 11.13
N LEU A 69 -0.21 -11.74 11.13
CA LEU A 69 -1.48 -12.42 10.86
C LEU A 69 -1.58 -12.93 9.42
N VAL A 70 -1.12 -12.15 8.43
CA VAL A 70 -1.10 -12.57 7.02
C VAL A 70 -0.18 -13.76 6.83
N ARG A 71 1.00 -13.76 7.45
CA ARG A 71 1.92 -14.90 7.40
C ARG A 71 1.31 -16.16 8.04
N ALA A 72 0.72 -16.03 9.23
CA ALA A 72 0.06 -17.13 9.90
C ALA A 72 -1.10 -17.69 9.05
N ALA A 73 -1.93 -16.81 8.45
CA ALA A 73 -3.03 -17.19 7.58
C ALA A 73 -2.57 -17.81 6.24
N SER A 74 -1.31 -17.57 5.84
CA SER A 74 -0.68 -18.20 4.66
C SER A 74 -0.03 -19.56 4.98
N GLY A 75 -0.16 -20.06 6.21
CA GLY A 75 0.48 -21.31 6.65
C GLY A 75 1.99 -21.20 6.87
N GLN A 76 2.53 -19.97 6.93
CA GLN A 76 3.96 -19.75 7.20
C GLN A 76 4.22 -19.80 8.71
N GLU A 77 5.35 -20.39 9.12
CA GLU A 77 5.75 -20.39 10.53
C GLU A 77 6.01 -18.95 11.02
N THR A 78 5.30 -18.55 12.05
CA THR A 78 5.39 -17.20 12.63
C THR A 78 6.03 -17.17 14.02
N GLY A 79 6.37 -18.34 14.58
CA GLY A 79 6.82 -18.47 15.98
C GLY A 79 5.72 -18.18 17.02
N LEU A 80 4.50 -17.91 16.58
CA LEU A 80 3.34 -17.62 17.44
C LEU A 80 2.62 -18.94 17.75
N ALA A 81 2.99 -19.60 18.82
CA ALA A 81 2.50 -20.96 19.19
C ALA A 81 0.96 -21.04 19.34
N GLU A 82 0.27 -19.93 19.55
CA GLU A 82 -1.17 -19.92 19.84
C GLU A 82 -2.04 -19.50 18.64
N ILE A 83 -1.44 -19.07 17.52
CA ILE A 83 -2.18 -18.56 16.36
C ILE A 83 -1.92 -19.44 15.15
N ASN A 84 -2.88 -20.31 14.88
CA ASN A 84 -2.88 -21.12 13.67
C ASN A 84 -3.55 -20.37 12.50
N GLU A 85 -3.43 -20.93 11.29
CA GLU A 85 -3.98 -20.39 10.03
C GLU A 85 -5.47 -20.00 10.16
N ILE A 86 -6.31 -20.87 10.72
CA ILE A 86 -7.76 -20.64 10.86
C ILE A 86 -8.03 -19.47 11.80
N THR A 87 -7.30 -19.38 12.90
CA THR A 87 -7.46 -18.28 13.88
C THR A 87 -6.99 -16.97 13.28
N ALA A 88 -5.86 -16.96 12.57
CA ALA A 88 -5.32 -15.78 11.91
C ALA A 88 -6.29 -15.26 10.85
N ASP A 89 -6.82 -16.13 9.99
CA ASP A 89 -7.80 -15.75 8.96
C ASP A 89 -9.09 -15.19 9.59
N ALA A 90 -9.60 -15.81 10.65
CA ALA A 90 -10.77 -15.31 11.37
C ALA A 90 -10.55 -13.91 11.98
N ILE A 91 -9.34 -13.63 12.47
CA ILE A 91 -8.97 -12.31 12.97
C ILE A 91 -8.93 -11.30 11.81
N LEU A 92 -8.23 -11.64 10.73
CA LEU A 92 -8.13 -10.78 9.54
C LEU A 92 -9.51 -10.43 8.98
N GLN A 93 -10.43 -11.41 8.90
CA GLN A 93 -11.79 -11.16 8.39
C GLN A 93 -12.57 -10.14 9.22
N ARG A 94 -12.32 -10.04 10.53
CA ARG A 94 -12.95 -8.99 11.38
C ARG A 94 -12.53 -7.59 10.95
N TYR A 95 -11.32 -7.45 10.42
CA TYR A 95 -10.79 -6.19 9.90
C TYR A 95 -11.06 -6.01 8.40
N GLY A 96 -11.81 -6.92 7.78
CA GLY A 96 -12.14 -6.87 6.36
C GLY A 96 -11.00 -7.29 5.44
N MET A 97 -10.14 -8.16 5.94
CA MET A 97 -9.02 -8.75 5.22
C MET A 97 -9.13 -10.27 5.26
N LYS A 98 -8.57 -10.97 4.29
CA LYS A 98 -8.36 -12.42 4.32
C LYS A 98 -7.24 -12.82 3.37
N VAL A 99 -6.62 -13.94 3.67
CA VAL A 99 -5.70 -14.60 2.75
C VAL A 99 -6.48 -15.64 1.95
N LYS A 100 -6.32 -15.64 0.64
CA LYS A 100 -6.94 -16.62 -0.23
C LYS A 100 -6.00 -16.91 -1.40
N ASP A 101 -5.62 -18.18 -1.55
CA ASP A 101 -4.60 -18.58 -2.50
C ASP A 101 -3.31 -17.76 -2.27
N GLU A 102 -2.78 -17.09 -3.28
CA GLU A 102 -1.59 -16.23 -3.18
C GLU A 102 -1.94 -14.73 -3.05
N TRP A 103 -3.13 -14.42 -2.52
CA TRP A 103 -3.64 -13.06 -2.47
C TRP A 103 -4.02 -12.62 -1.06
N LEU A 104 -3.62 -11.43 -0.69
CA LEU A 104 -4.27 -10.68 0.36
C LEU A 104 -5.49 -9.97 -0.23
N VAL A 105 -6.66 -10.30 0.25
CA VAL A 105 -7.95 -9.76 -0.21
C VAL A 105 -8.46 -8.74 0.81
N LEU A 106 -8.69 -7.52 0.37
CA LEU A 106 -9.11 -6.38 1.20
C LEU A 106 -10.52 -5.94 0.82
N SER A 107 -11.41 -5.82 1.80
CA SER A 107 -12.78 -5.34 1.61
C SER A 107 -12.81 -3.83 1.36
N ASN A 108 -13.48 -3.40 0.29
CA ASN A 108 -13.66 -1.97 -0.02
C ASN A 108 -14.60 -1.22 0.95
N LYS A 109 -15.34 -1.94 1.80
CA LYS A 109 -16.35 -1.36 2.70
C LYS A 109 -16.03 -1.52 4.18
N SER A 110 -14.89 -2.10 4.53
CA SER A 110 -14.54 -2.31 5.93
C SER A 110 -14.21 -0.99 6.61
N THR A 111 -14.96 -0.66 7.66
CA THR A 111 -14.67 0.47 8.55
C THR A 111 -13.44 0.18 9.40
N GLU A 112 -13.24 -1.07 9.81
CA GLU A 112 -12.09 -1.47 10.62
C GLU A 112 -10.79 -1.37 9.83
N LEU A 113 -10.80 -1.76 8.54
CA LEU A 113 -9.65 -1.54 7.66
C LEU A 113 -9.30 -0.06 7.52
N ARG A 114 -10.32 0.81 7.37
CA ARG A 114 -10.10 2.26 7.35
C ARG A 114 -9.49 2.76 8.66
N ARG A 115 -9.93 2.22 9.81
CA ARG A 115 -9.35 2.59 11.12
C ARG A 115 -7.89 2.20 11.24
N LEU A 116 -7.47 1.06 10.70
CA LEU A 116 -6.06 0.67 10.66
C LEU A 116 -5.20 1.64 9.86
N MET A 117 -5.77 2.29 8.84
CA MET A 117 -5.09 3.30 8.04
C MET A 117 -5.21 4.72 8.61
N SER A 118 -5.99 4.91 9.67
CA SER A 118 -6.20 6.23 10.29
C SER A 118 -4.91 6.76 10.91
N GLY A 119 -4.66 8.05 10.71
CA GLY A 119 -3.44 8.71 11.14
C GLY A 119 -2.25 8.53 10.21
N THR A 120 -2.38 7.73 9.14
CA THR A 120 -1.38 7.65 8.08
C THR A 120 -1.63 8.72 7.02
N THR A 121 -0.61 9.04 6.22
CA THR A 121 -0.76 9.93 5.04
C THR A 121 -1.70 9.38 3.98
N TYR A 122 -2.01 8.07 4.05
CA TYR A 122 -2.83 7.32 3.08
C TYR A 122 -4.31 7.21 3.49
N GLU A 123 -4.69 7.69 4.67
CA GLU A 123 -6.05 7.54 5.24
C GLU A 123 -7.16 7.97 4.26
N ALA A 124 -6.95 9.07 3.54
CA ALA A 124 -7.95 9.65 2.65
C ALA A 124 -8.26 8.76 1.43
N ASP A 125 -7.24 8.13 0.84
CA ASP A 125 -7.39 7.29 -0.37
C ASP A 125 -6.52 6.03 -0.35
N TYR A 126 -6.41 5.35 0.80
CA TYR A 126 -5.64 4.11 0.90
C TYR A 126 -6.00 3.07 -0.17
N ARG A 127 -7.26 3.05 -0.62
CA ARG A 127 -7.73 2.11 -1.65
C ARG A 127 -7.17 2.42 -3.03
N GLY A 128 -7.20 3.68 -3.44
CA GLY A 128 -6.64 4.12 -4.72
C GLY A 128 -5.14 3.86 -4.75
N VAL A 129 -4.46 4.12 -3.65
CA VAL A 129 -3.02 3.89 -3.51
C VAL A 129 -2.69 2.39 -3.55
N LEU A 130 -3.38 1.55 -2.79
CA LEU A 130 -3.16 0.10 -2.78
C LEU A 130 -3.49 -0.59 -4.13
N LEU A 131 -4.37 -0.01 -4.94
CA LEU A 131 -4.62 -0.50 -6.31
C LEU A 131 -3.45 -0.25 -7.27
N ARG A 132 -2.48 0.61 -6.90
CA ARG A 132 -1.27 0.87 -7.70
C ARG A 132 -0.14 -0.09 -7.36
N VAL A 133 -0.26 -0.87 -6.29
CA VAL A 133 0.72 -1.91 -5.95
C VAL A 133 0.94 -2.82 -7.15
N GLU A 134 2.20 -3.12 -7.46
CA GLU A 134 2.56 -3.99 -8.57
C GLU A 134 1.89 -5.36 -8.44
N GLY A 135 1.27 -5.81 -9.52
CA GLY A 135 0.54 -7.08 -9.55
C GLY A 135 -0.84 -7.05 -8.88
N ALA A 136 -1.29 -5.93 -8.31
CA ALA A 136 -2.63 -5.85 -7.72
C ALA A 136 -3.73 -6.11 -8.78
N ASP A 137 -4.72 -6.95 -8.43
CA ASP A 137 -5.88 -7.20 -9.29
C ASP A 137 -6.83 -6.00 -9.24
N LYS A 138 -6.83 -5.22 -10.31
CA LYS A 138 -7.69 -4.04 -10.50
C LYS A 138 -9.14 -4.41 -10.80
N ASN A 139 -9.44 -5.70 -10.99
CA ASN A 139 -10.80 -6.17 -11.23
C ASN A 139 -11.60 -6.27 -9.93
N THR A 140 -12.06 -5.15 -9.43
CA THR A 140 -12.85 -5.05 -8.19
C THR A 140 -14.26 -5.63 -8.32
N ASN A 141 -14.63 -6.20 -9.48
CA ASN A 141 -15.95 -6.77 -9.73
C ASN A 141 -16.14 -8.20 -9.21
N LYS A 142 -15.07 -8.85 -8.76
CA LYS A 142 -15.17 -10.17 -8.11
C LYS A 142 -15.40 -9.97 -6.60
N PRO A 143 -16.66 -10.05 -6.13
CA PRO A 143 -16.92 -9.86 -4.71
C PRO A 143 -16.47 -11.09 -3.91
N GLU A 144 -16.03 -10.84 -2.69
CA GLU A 144 -15.67 -11.88 -1.72
C GLU A 144 -16.50 -11.75 -0.45
N ARG A 145 -16.64 -12.84 0.30
CA ARG A 145 -17.33 -12.84 1.58
C ARG A 145 -16.37 -12.65 2.73
N PHE A 146 -16.69 -11.70 3.61
CA PHE A 146 -16.02 -11.44 4.88
C PHE A 146 -17.05 -11.58 5.99
N ASN A 147 -16.85 -12.51 6.91
CA ASN A 147 -17.83 -12.83 7.97
C ASN A 147 -19.26 -12.98 7.44
N GLY A 148 -19.45 -13.65 6.32
CA GLY A 148 -20.75 -13.87 5.70
C GLY A 148 -21.28 -12.71 4.83
N VAL A 149 -20.70 -11.53 4.89
CA VAL A 149 -21.10 -10.35 4.10
C VAL A 149 -20.28 -10.26 2.82
N GLN A 150 -20.98 -10.15 1.70
CA GLN A 150 -20.37 -10.02 0.37
C GLN A 150 -19.94 -8.57 0.11
N ASN A 151 -18.66 -8.34 -0.21
CA ASN A 151 -18.11 -7.03 -0.50
C ASN A 151 -17.26 -7.06 -1.77
N LYS A 152 -17.23 -5.93 -2.50
CA LYS A 152 -16.19 -5.69 -3.49
C LYS A 152 -14.85 -5.62 -2.78
N CYS A 153 -13.79 -6.07 -3.43
CA CYS A 153 -12.48 -6.17 -2.81
C CYS A 153 -11.35 -5.72 -3.75
N ILE A 154 -10.21 -5.44 -3.15
CA ILE A 154 -8.91 -5.30 -3.79
C ILE A 154 -8.15 -6.60 -3.51
N ARG A 155 -7.35 -7.06 -4.45
CA ARG A 155 -6.46 -8.20 -4.25
C ARG A 155 -5.02 -7.76 -4.48
N ILE A 156 -4.17 -8.01 -3.51
CA ILE A 156 -2.74 -7.71 -3.53
C ILE A 156 -2.00 -9.05 -3.48
N PRO A 157 -1.05 -9.32 -4.37
CA PRO A 157 -0.29 -10.56 -4.32
C PRO A 157 0.58 -10.59 -3.06
N LEU A 158 0.68 -11.75 -2.40
CA LEU A 158 1.49 -11.91 -1.19
C LEU A 158 2.97 -11.61 -1.47
N SER A 159 3.46 -11.87 -2.68
CA SER A 159 4.82 -11.51 -3.09
C SER A 159 5.14 -10.01 -2.97
N ALA A 160 4.17 -9.13 -3.23
CA ALA A 160 4.36 -7.69 -3.08
C ALA A 160 4.54 -7.28 -1.61
N ILE A 161 3.93 -8.01 -0.68
CA ILE A 161 4.06 -7.76 0.76
C ILE A 161 5.51 -8.02 1.23
N ASP A 162 6.12 -9.10 0.76
CA ASP A 162 7.50 -9.44 1.10
C ASP A 162 8.51 -8.45 0.52
N ILE A 163 8.25 -7.94 -0.69
CA ILE A 163 9.08 -6.91 -1.34
C ILE A 163 9.02 -5.60 -0.56
N ALA A 164 7.83 -5.10 -0.24
CA ALA A 164 7.62 -3.86 0.47
C ALA A 164 8.35 -3.85 1.84
N ARG A 165 8.39 -5.00 2.52
CA ARG A 165 9.09 -5.12 3.79
C ARG A 165 10.62 -5.12 3.65
N ARG A 166 11.18 -5.76 2.62
CA ARG A 166 12.63 -5.76 2.38
C ARG A 166 13.15 -4.36 2.09
N GLN A 167 12.46 -3.61 1.25
CA GLN A 167 12.83 -2.24 0.90
C GLN A 167 12.89 -1.34 2.14
N LYS A 168 11.97 -1.48 3.09
CA LYS A 168 11.99 -0.69 4.32
C LYS A 168 13.12 -1.08 5.27
N GLN A 169 13.56 -2.34 5.28
CA GLN A 169 14.70 -2.77 6.11
C GLN A 169 16.04 -2.25 5.57
N ASP A 170 16.10 -1.98 4.27
CA ASP A 170 17.29 -1.46 3.59
C ASP A 170 17.35 0.08 3.62
N GLU A 171 16.30 0.78 4.04
CA GLU A 171 16.36 2.22 4.27
C GLU A 171 17.26 2.54 5.47
N PRO A 172 18.36 3.31 5.27
CA PRO A 172 19.24 3.69 6.36
C PRO A 172 18.44 4.54 7.37
N ALA A 173 18.49 4.14 8.64
CA ALA A 173 17.96 4.94 9.73
C ALA A 173 18.72 6.28 9.79
N PHE A 174 18.07 7.39 9.48
CA PHE A 174 18.59 8.74 9.63
C PHE A 174 18.38 9.24 11.04
#